data_4ef0bd4401bb4fac412d8af4c6b19d0c
#
_entry.id   4ef0bd4401bb4fac412d8af4c6b19d0c
#
_cell.length_a   1.000
_cell.length_b   1.000
_cell.length_c   1.000
_cell.angle_alpha   90.00
_cell.angle_beta   90.00
_cell.angle_gamma   90.00
#
_symmetry.space_group_name_H-M   'P 1'
#
loop_
_entity.id
_entity.type
_entity.pdbx_description
1 polymer ?
#
loop_
_entity_poly.entity_id
_entity_poly.type
_entity_poly.pdbx_seq_one_letter_code
_entity_poly.pdbx_strand_id
1 'polypeptide(L)'
;MKFHTVFLLTSVAISFASPAYSQDNIRFATESSFAPWSFTNANGKLDGFEIDLTHELCSQIKANCQIYSQSWDGIIPSLTTGKYDAIIAAMSITPKRQAVIGFSTPYAVAVNTFMTVNGGGLDTLAGNGKTLPLDADKARADEVIAALNDQLKGKIVGVQISTTASAFLAEHFKGVEVREYKTMDEASLDLSAGRIDAILANVTVLQAAIKAGQTEGAHLTGPLFSGKAFGEIAIGLRKDDPALKTRLDAGLKALSADGRLKALSEKWFGFDISPNGGQ
;
A
#
# COMPACT_ATOMS: atom_id res chain seq x y z
N MET A 1 -26.83 -67.36 56.42
CA MET A 1 -27.18 -66.33 55.41
C MET A 1 -26.07 -65.29 55.38
N LYS A 2 -25.25 -65.28 54.31
CA LYS A 2 -24.15 -64.30 54.12
C LYS A 2 -24.61 -63.30 53.07
N PHE A 3 -24.81 -62.05 53.47
CA PHE A 3 -25.13 -60.94 52.56
C PHE A 3 -23.85 -60.43 51.97
N HIS A 4 -23.77 -60.46 50.64
CA HIS A 4 -22.66 -59.79 49.88
C HIS A 4 -23.14 -58.44 49.43
N THR A 5 -22.56 -57.43 49.95
CA THR A 5 -22.79 -56.02 49.51
C THR A 5 -21.89 -55.72 48.28
N VAL A 6 -22.53 -55.52 47.15
CA VAL A 6 -21.82 -55.08 45.91
C VAL A 6 -21.76 -53.55 45.89
N PHE A 7 -20.54 -53.01 45.91
CA PHE A 7 -20.30 -51.58 45.76
C PHE A 7 -20.15 -51.28 44.24
N LEU A 8 -21.12 -50.55 43.68
CA LEU A 8 -21.02 -50.02 42.33
C LEU A 8 -20.17 -48.71 42.36
N LEU A 9 -18.97 -48.76 41.77
CA LEU A 9 -18.15 -47.56 41.51
C LEU A 9 -18.62 -46.89 40.21
N THR A 10 -19.34 -45.78 40.31
CA THR A 10 -19.70 -44.93 39.19
C THR A 10 -18.54 -44.02 38.84
N SER A 11 -17.85 -44.31 37.73
CA SER A 11 -16.79 -43.44 37.17
C SER A 11 -17.43 -42.23 36.48
N VAL A 12 -17.26 -41.04 37.05
CA VAL A 12 -17.63 -39.77 36.39
C VAL A 12 -16.52 -39.38 35.41
N ALA A 13 -16.76 -39.51 34.12
CA ALA A 13 -15.87 -39.01 33.07
C ALA A 13 -16.05 -37.50 32.96
N ILE A 14 -15.07 -36.73 33.43
CA ILE A 14 -15.01 -35.27 33.24
C ILE A 14 -14.51 -35.05 31.82
N SER A 15 -15.42 -34.72 30.90
CA SER A 15 -15.10 -34.27 29.55
C SER A 15 -14.54 -32.83 29.63
N PHE A 16 -13.25 -32.68 29.45
CA PHE A 16 -12.66 -31.36 29.21
C PHE A 16 -13.09 -30.89 27.81
N ALA A 17 -14.10 -30.05 27.73
CA ALA A 17 -14.43 -29.33 26.53
C ALA A 17 -13.30 -28.31 26.29
N SER A 18 -12.42 -28.60 25.32
CA SER A 18 -11.48 -27.59 24.79
C SER A 18 -12.30 -26.43 24.24
N PRO A 19 -12.00 -25.17 24.61
CA PRO A 19 -12.67 -24.03 23.99
C PRO A 19 -12.39 -24.10 22.49
N ALA A 20 -13.43 -24.27 21.68
CA ALA A 20 -13.35 -24.07 20.25
C ALA A 20 -13.02 -22.59 20.05
N TYR A 21 -11.75 -22.28 19.78
CA TYR A 21 -11.37 -20.95 19.31
C TYR A 21 -12.09 -20.76 17.98
N SER A 22 -13.18 -19.98 18.00
CA SER A 22 -13.77 -19.46 16.76
C SER A 22 -12.68 -18.68 16.06
N GLN A 23 -12.26 -19.15 14.89
CA GLN A 23 -11.28 -18.44 14.07
C GLN A 23 -11.96 -17.15 13.60
N ASP A 24 -11.46 -16.00 14.08
CA ASP A 24 -12.05 -14.71 13.72
C ASP A 24 -11.93 -14.48 12.22
N ASN A 25 -13.04 -14.12 11.59
CA ASN A 25 -13.07 -13.74 10.19
C ASN A 25 -12.71 -12.26 10.06
N ILE A 26 -11.64 -11.96 9.32
CA ILE A 26 -11.19 -10.59 9.03
C ILE A 26 -11.39 -10.33 7.55
N ARG A 27 -12.09 -9.24 7.22
CA ARG A 27 -12.34 -8.81 5.86
C ARG A 27 -11.38 -7.69 5.52
N PHE A 28 -10.49 -7.94 4.56
CA PHE A 28 -9.58 -6.94 4.01
C PHE A 28 -10.15 -6.38 2.70
N ALA A 29 -9.92 -5.10 2.46
CA ALA A 29 -10.11 -4.50 1.15
C ALA A 29 -8.77 -4.06 0.57
N THR A 30 -8.61 -4.25 -0.75
CA THR A 30 -7.46 -3.78 -1.51
C THR A 30 -7.91 -3.15 -2.81
N GLU A 31 -7.09 -2.30 -3.38
CA GLU A 31 -7.23 -1.87 -4.76
C GLU A 31 -6.72 -2.98 -5.70
N SER A 32 -7.41 -3.23 -6.83
CA SER A 32 -7.06 -4.32 -7.73
C SER A 32 -6.43 -3.88 -9.06
N SER A 33 -5.90 -2.65 -9.10
CA SER A 33 -5.24 -2.03 -10.27
C SER A 33 -3.99 -1.23 -9.91
N PHE A 34 -3.21 -1.72 -8.92
CA PHE A 34 -2.01 -1.05 -8.41
C PHE A 34 -0.83 -2.03 -8.34
N ALA A 35 -0.50 -2.64 -9.49
CA ALA A 35 0.63 -3.58 -9.59
C ALA A 35 1.98 -2.91 -9.25
N PRO A 36 2.90 -3.61 -8.55
CA PRO A 36 2.84 -4.98 -8.10
C PRO A 36 2.33 -5.14 -6.66
N TRP A 37 1.74 -4.09 -6.05
CA TRP A 37 1.20 -4.11 -4.68
C TRP A 37 -0.03 -5.01 -4.59
N SER A 38 -1.07 -4.67 -5.35
CA SER A 38 -2.31 -5.44 -5.46
C SER A 38 -2.96 -5.23 -6.82
N PHE A 39 -3.27 -6.29 -7.52
CA PHE A 39 -3.84 -6.23 -8.87
C PHE A 39 -4.63 -7.49 -9.19
N THR A 40 -5.45 -7.42 -10.24
CA THR A 40 -6.12 -8.59 -10.80
C THR A 40 -5.23 -9.20 -11.89
N ASN A 41 -4.80 -10.43 -11.69
CA ASN A 41 -3.96 -11.14 -12.66
C ASN A 41 -4.77 -11.63 -13.89
N ALA A 42 -4.08 -12.18 -14.90
CA ALA A 42 -4.69 -12.66 -16.15
C ALA A 42 -5.76 -13.75 -15.94
N ASN A 43 -5.77 -14.43 -14.78
CA ASN A 43 -6.77 -15.44 -14.43
C ASN A 43 -7.97 -14.85 -13.66
N GLY A 44 -8.07 -13.51 -13.55
CA GLY A 44 -9.13 -12.82 -12.83
C GLY A 44 -9.03 -12.92 -11.29
N LYS A 45 -7.87 -13.31 -10.76
CA LYS A 45 -7.64 -13.42 -9.31
C LYS A 45 -6.83 -12.26 -8.79
N LEU A 46 -7.10 -11.85 -7.54
CA LEU A 46 -6.25 -10.90 -6.84
C LEU A 46 -4.86 -11.50 -6.62
N ASP A 47 -3.84 -10.69 -6.87
CA ASP A 47 -2.43 -11.06 -6.80
C ASP A 47 -1.59 -9.83 -6.39
N GLY A 48 -0.35 -10.03 -5.96
CA GLY A 48 0.55 -8.95 -5.60
C GLY A 48 1.15 -9.10 -4.20
N PHE A 49 2.07 -8.17 -3.90
CA PHE A 49 2.77 -8.14 -2.61
C PHE A 49 1.81 -8.14 -1.41
N GLU A 50 0.78 -7.32 -1.45
CA GLU A 50 -0.17 -7.16 -0.33
C GLU A 50 -1.13 -8.33 -0.20
N ILE A 51 -1.37 -9.06 -1.29
CA ILE A 51 -2.15 -10.30 -1.25
C ILE A 51 -1.35 -11.37 -0.50
N ASP A 52 -0.08 -11.56 -0.88
CA ASP A 52 0.82 -12.48 -0.19
C ASP A 52 1.04 -12.08 1.27
N LEU A 53 1.28 -10.78 1.53
CA LEU A 53 1.44 -10.26 2.90
C LEU A 53 0.20 -10.52 3.76
N THR A 54 -1.00 -10.35 3.19
CA THR A 54 -2.24 -10.65 3.90
C THR A 54 -2.35 -12.12 4.26
N HIS A 55 -2.01 -13.02 3.35
CA HIS A 55 -2.01 -14.47 3.62
C HIS A 55 -1.03 -14.85 4.73
N GLU A 56 0.22 -14.35 4.68
CA GLU A 56 1.23 -14.58 5.71
C GLU A 56 0.79 -14.00 7.07
N LEU A 57 0.26 -12.77 7.06
CA LEU A 57 -0.22 -12.09 8.26
C LEU A 57 -1.38 -12.87 8.91
N CYS A 58 -2.36 -13.30 8.13
CA CYS A 58 -3.50 -14.05 8.63
C CYS A 58 -3.12 -15.43 9.16
N SER A 59 -2.17 -16.10 8.50
CA SER A 59 -1.57 -17.33 9.02
C SER A 59 -0.88 -17.09 10.37
N GLN A 60 -0.09 -16.01 10.47
CA GLN A 60 0.64 -15.65 11.70
C GLN A 60 -0.29 -15.36 12.87
N ILE A 61 -1.38 -14.62 12.65
CA ILE A 61 -2.35 -14.27 13.69
C ILE A 61 -3.47 -15.31 13.87
N LYS A 62 -3.42 -16.44 13.15
CA LYS A 62 -4.38 -17.53 13.17
C LYS A 62 -5.82 -17.05 12.91
N ALA A 63 -6.01 -16.18 11.93
CA ALA A 63 -7.30 -15.67 11.49
C ALA A 63 -7.71 -16.29 10.15
N ASN A 64 -9.02 -16.34 9.88
CA ASN A 64 -9.57 -16.61 8.56
C ASN A 64 -9.79 -15.27 7.86
N CYS A 65 -9.06 -15.00 6.77
CA CYS A 65 -9.12 -13.71 6.09
C CYS A 65 -9.74 -13.84 4.71
N GLN A 66 -10.54 -12.83 4.35
CA GLN A 66 -11.08 -12.66 3.02
C GLN A 66 -10.60 -11.33 2.47
N ILE A 67 -10.21 -11.28 1.19
CA ILE A 67 -9.71 -10.07 0.53
C ILE A 67 -10.70 -9.70 -0.56
N TYR A 68 -11.17 -8.45 -0.53
CA TYR A 68 -12.13 -7.88 -1.47
C TYR A 68 -11.49 -6.77 -2.29
N SER A 69 -11.79 -6.75 -3.59
CA SER A 69 -11.47 -5.60 -4.44
C SER A 69 -12.42 -4.43 -4.13
N GLN A 70 -11.85 -3.24 -4.02
CA GLN A 70 -12.57 -1.99 -3.78
C GLN A 70 -11.86 -0.86 -4.51
N SER A 71 -12.60 0.00 -5.22
CA SER A 71 -12.04 1.20 -5.84
C SER A 71 -11.41 2.11 -4.80
N TRP A 72 -10.25 2.67 -5.13
CA TRP A 72 -9.45 3.51 -4.23
C TRP A 72 -10.22 4.70 -3.66
N ASP A 73 -10.95 5.44 -4.48
CA ASP A 73 -11.71 6.64 -4.09
C ASP A 73 -12.81 6.36 -3.05
N GLY A 74 -13.35 5.14 -3.01
CA GLY A 74 -14.36 4.69 -2.06
C GLY A 74 -13.84 3.86 -0.88
N ILE A 75 -12.52 3.61 -0.80
CA ILE A 75 -11.98 2.60 0.12
C ILE A 75 -12.10 3.03 1.60
N ILE A 76 -11.80 4.28 1.96
CA ILE A 76 -11.94 4.78 3.33
C ILE A 76 -13.42 4.90 3.75
N PRO A 77 -14.31 5.53 2.97
CA PRO A 77 -15.74 5.55 3.28
C PRO A 77 -16.35 4.16 3.52
N SER A 78 -15.98 3.18 2.71
CA SER A 78 -16.47 1.81 2.87
C SER A 78 -15.95 1.12 4.13
N LEU A 79 -14.72 1.42 4.58
CA LEU A 79 -14.20 0.95 5.87
C LEU A 79 -14.99 1.53 7.05
N THR A 80 -15.25 2.84 7.03
CA THR A 80 -15.95 3.53 8.12
C THR A 80 -17.41 3.10 8.24
N THR A 81 -18.03 2.63 7.15
CA THR A 81 -19.39 2.05 7.18
C THR A 81 -19.41 0.55 7.49
N GLY A 82 -18.24 -0.08 7.76
CA GLY A 82 -18.16 -1.48 8.18
C GLY A 82 -18.31 -2.50 7.04
N LYS A 83 -18.14 -2.10 5.78
CA LYS A 83 -18.17 -3.02 4.64
C LYS A 83 -17.08 -4.10 4.77
N TYR A 84 -15.93 -3.74 5.34
CA TYR A 84 -14.81 -4.61 5.70
C TYR A 84 -14.13 -4.07 6.97
N ASP A 85 -13.12 -4.77 7.45
CA ASP A 85 -12.52 -4.51 8.76
C ASP A 85 -11.16 -3.82 8.66
N ALA A 86 -10.45 -4.02 7.54
CA ALA A 86 -9.13 -3.45 7.28
C ALA A 86 -8.94 -3.12 5.79
N ILE A 87 -8.04 -2.16 5.51
CA ILE A 87 -7.57 -1.78 4.18
C ILE A 87 -6.10 -2.12 4.07
N ILE A 88 -5.71 -2.86 3.02
CA ILE A 88 -4.33 -3.10 2.64
C ILE A 88 -4.20 -2.76 1.14
N ALA A 89 -3.77 -1.54 0.83
CA ALA A 89 -3.81 -0.95 -0.51
C ALA A 89 -2.76 0.17 -0.67
N ALA A 90 -1.50 -0.11 -0.38
CA ALA A 90 -0.38 0.84 -0.39
C ALA A 90 -0.73 2.19 0.28
N MET A 91 -1.53 2.12 1.36
CA MET A 91 -2.11 3.32 1.98
C MET A 91 -1.11 4.02 2.89
N SER A 92 -0.65 5.19 2.47
CA SER A 92 0.20 6.05 3.29
C SER A 92 -0.53 6.58 4.52
N ILE A 93 0.16 6.58 5.67
CA ILE A 93 -0.27 7.27 6.88
C ILE A 93 -0.17 8.77 6.63
N THR A 94 -1.28 9.50 6.77
CA THR A 94 -1.30 10.97 6.69
C THR A 94 -2.18 11.55 7.80
N PRO A 95 -1.92 12.80 8.27
CA PRO A 95 -2.78 13.44 9.27
C PRO A 95 -4.26 13.48 8.88
N LYS A 96 -4.55 13.73 7.58
CA LYS A 96 -5.92 13.75 7.05
C LYS A 96 -6.60 12.40 7.19
N ARG A 97 -5.89 11.30 6.88
CA ARG A 97 -6.42 9.94 7.01
C ARG A 97 -6.52 9.52 8.49
N GLN A 98 -5.51 9.84 9.30
CA GLN A 98 -5.53 9.59 10.74
C GLN A 98 -6.66 10.31 11.50
N ALA A 99 -7.16 11.43 10.96
CA ALA A 99 -8.34 12.08 11.51
C ALA A 99 -9.60 11.19 11.43
N VAL A 100 -9.67 10.28 10.45
CA VAL A 100 -10.86 9.47 10.14
C VAL A 100 -10.68 8.01 10.52
N ILE A 101 -9.53 7.40 10.24
CA ILE A 101 -9.24 5.97 10.46
C ILE A 101 -8.01 5.76 11.34
N GLY A 102 -7.87 4.55 11.91
CA GLY A 102 -6.66 4.08 12.57
C GLY A 102 -5.70 3.43 11.57
N PHE A 103 -4.47 3.17 12.03
CA PHE A 103 -3.43 2.50 11.24
C PHE A 103 -2.69 1.47 12.09
N SER A 104 -2.25 0.38 11.46
CA SER A 104 -1.25 -0.52 12.03
C SER A 104 0.12 0.15 12.15
N THR A 105 1.10 -0.57 12.71
CA THR A 105 2.51 -0.28 12.45
C THR A 105 2.77 -0.35 10.94
N PRO A 106 3.67 0.51 10.40
CA PRO A 106 3.96 0.51 8.97
C PRO A 106 4.68 -0.78 8.54
N TYR A 107 4.43 -1.22 7.31
CA TYR A 107 5.08 -2.36 6.70
C TYR A 107 5.96 -1.99 5.50
N ALA A 108 5.84 -0.75 4.99
CA ALA A 108 6.65 -0.26 3.88
C ALA A 108 6.82 1.26 3.93
N VAL A 109 7.71 1.79 3.09
CA VAL A 109 7.87 3.23 2.86
C VAL A 109 7.38 3.61 1.46
N ALA A 110 6.82 4.81 1.34
CA ALA A 110 6.38 5.34 0.05
C ALA A 110 7.49 6.21 -0.58
N VAL A 111 7.92 5.83 -1.79
CA VAL A 111 8.82 6.61 -2.63
C VAL A 111 8.12 6.89 -3.95
N ASN A 112 8.04 8.16 -4.35
CA ASN A 112 7.38 8.58 -5.57
C ASN A 112 8.37 9.22 -6.55
N THR A 113 8.06 9.15 -7.85
CA THR A 113 8.85 9.79 -8.90
C THR A 113 7.97 10.06 -10.11
N PHE A 114 8.52 10.74 -11.11
CA PHE A 114 7.84 10.93 -12.38
C PHE A 114 8.14 9.80 -13.38
N MET A 115 7.20 9.57 -14.27
CA MET A 115 7.35 8.77 -15.49
C MET A 115 6.92 9.63 -16.68
N THR A 116 7.70 9.59 -17.76
CA THR A 116 7.40 10.26 -19.03
C THR A 116 7.72 9.34 -20.19
N VAL A 117 7.52 9.80 -21.43
CA VAL A 117 7.92 9.08 -22.67
C VAL A 117 9.06 9.80 -23.36
N ASN A 118 9.88 9.04 -24.09
CA ASN A 118 11.01 9.59 -24.85
C ASN A 118 10.56 10.69 -25.81
N GLY A 119 11.33 11.77 -25.87
CA GLY A 119 11.08 12.88 -26.80
C GLY A 119 9.94 13.83 -26.38
N GLY A 120 9.31 13.63 -25.19
CA GLY A 120 8.27 14.51 -24.66
C GLY A 120 8.78 15.82 -24.06
N GLY A 121 10.12 16.03 -24.06
CA GLY A 121 10.76 17.21 -23.49
C GLY A 121 10.95 17.16 -21.98
N LEU A 122 10.61 16.03 -21.35
CA LEU A 122 10.74 15.78 -19.91
C LEU A 122 11.71 14.62 -19.60
N ASP A 123 12.57 14.26 -20.58
CA ASP A 123 13.45 13.08 -20.49
C ASP A 123 14.42 13.15 -19.29
N THR A 124 14.76 14.36 -18.85
CA THR A 124 15.60 14.57 -17.66
C THR A 124 15.09 15.75 -16.84
N LEU A 125 14.32 15.46 -15.82
CA LEU A 125 13.85 16.45 -14.85
C LEU A 125 14.91 16.73 -13.76
N ALA A 126 14.81 17.90 -13.11
CA ALA A 126 15.70 18.28 -12.03
C ALA A 126 15.75 17.21 -10.92
N GLY A 127 16.95 16.91 -10.44
CA GLY A 127 17.16 15.88 -9.42
C GLY A 127 17.06 14.44 -9.92
N ASN A 128 17.07 14.22 -11.25
CA ASN A 128 16.86 12.91 -11.86
C ASN A 128 17.67 11.78 -11.21
N GLY A 129 16.99 10.71 -10.80
CA GLY A 129 17.55 9.52 -10.20
C GLY A 129 18.13 9.69 -8.79
N LYS A 130 18.08 10.91 -8.21
CA LYS A 130 18.59 11.17 -6.86
C LYS A 130 17.47 11.08 -5.83
N THR A 131 17.76 10.49 -4.67
CA THR A 131 16.86 10.53 -3.53
C THR A 131 16.70 11.95 -3.01
N LEU A 132 15.45 12.36 -2.79
CA LEU A 132 15.08 13.67 -2.26
C LEU A 132 14.13 13.49 -1.07
N PRO A 133 14.68 13.33 0.15
CA PRO A 133 13.87 13.31 1.37
C PRO A 133 13.44 14.74 1.69
N LEU A 134 12.13 15.02 1.53
CA LEU A 134 11.58 16.40 1.55
C LEU A 134 11.72 17.10 2.92
N ASP A 135 11.87 16.37 3.99
CA ASP A 135 11.96 16.89 5.37
C ASP A 135 13.38 16.82 5.96
N ALA A 136 14.34 16.17 5.31
CA ALA A 136 15.70 16.09 5.82
C ALA A 136 16.58 17.29 5.39
N ASP A 137 16.37 17.81 4.18
CA ASP A 137 17.03 19.00 3.66
C ASP A 137 16.01 19.87 2.91
N LYS A 138 15.32 20.70 3.68
CA LYS A 138 14.25 21.54 3.14
C LYS A 138 14.77 22.54 2.08
N ALA A 139 15.94 23.11 2.27
CA ALA A 139 16.49 24.09 1.33
C ALA A 139 16.75 23.46 -0.05
N ARG A 140 17.36 22.27 -0.07
CA ARG A 140 17.57 21.48 -1.27
C ARG A 140 16.25 21.00 -1.89
N ALA A 141 15.30 20.59 -1.07
CA ALA A 141 13.99 20.17 -1.57
C ALA A 141 13.28 21.34 -2.27
N ASP A 142 13.25 22.53 -1.65
CA ASP A 142 12.66 23.75 -2.21
C ASP A 142 13.35 24.14 -3.53
N GLU A 143 14.67 24.07 -3.62
CA GLU A 143 15.45 24.35 -4.85
C GLU A 143 15.06 23.39 -5.99
N VAL A 144 15.04 22.08 -5.71
CA VAL A 144 14.70 21.07 -6.73
C VAL A 144 13.23 21.21 -7.16
N ILE A 145 12.31 21.44 -6.22
CA ILE A 145 10.89 21.65 -6.52
C ILE A 145 10.70 22.91 -7.38
N ALA A 146 11.43 24.01 -7.12
CA ALA A 146 11.38 25.21 -7.94
C ALA A 146 11.83 24.93 -9.38
N ALA A 147 12.95 24.23 -9.57
CA ALA A 147 13.44 23.82 -10.88
C ALA A 147 12.45 22.89 -11.61
N LEU A 148 11.81 21.96 -10.90
CA LEU A 148 10.77 21.11 -11.46
C LEU A 148 9.53 21.91 -11.88
N ASN A 149 9.11 22.92 -11.09
CA ASN A 149 8.01 23.81 -11.46
C ASN A 149 8.28 24.52 -12.78
N ASP A 150 9.51 25.01 -12.99
CA ASP A 150 9.89 25.69 -14.24
C ASP A 150 9.87 24.72 -15.43
N GLN A 151 10.37 23.48 -15.24
CA GLN A 151 10.40 22.46 -16.30
C GLN A 151 9.01 21.92 -16.66
N LEU A 152 8.11 21.82 -15.67
CA LEU A 152 6.76 21.29 -15.82
C LEU A 152 5.72 22.39 -16.13
N LYS A 153 6.13 23.65 -16.23
CA LYS A 153 5.22 24.76 -16.54
C LYS A 153 4.51 24.54 -17.86
N GLY A 154 3.18 24.61 -17.85
CA GLY A 154 2.33 24.37 -19.01
C GLY A 154 2.24 22.91 -19.45
N LYS A 155 2.77 21.99 -18.66
CA LYS A 155 2.65 20.54 -18.84
C LYS A 155 1.46 20.00 -18.09
N ILE A 156 0.99 18.83 -18.52
CA ILE A 156 -0.11 18.08 -17.91
C ILE A 156 0.48 16.88 -17.19
N VAL A 157 0.33 16.83 -15.86
CA VAL A 157 0.81 15.71 -15.03
C VAL A 157 -0.38 14.89 -14.54
N GLY A 158 -0.39 13.61 -14.92
CA GLY A 158 -1.36 12.63 -14.45
C GLY A 158 -1.02 12.13 -13.05
N VAL A 159 -2.06 11.86 -12.26
CA VAL A 159 -1.92 11.35 -10.90
C VAL A 159 -3.18 10.60 -10.50
N GLN A 160 -3.07 9.62 -9.61
CA GLN A 160 -4.28 8.99 -9.08
C GLN A 160 -4.95 9.90 -8.05
N ILE A 161 -6.26 10.03 -8.15
CA ILE A 161 -7.10 10.87 -7.27
C ILE A 161 -6.94 10.48 -5.79
N SER A 162 -7.03 11.45 -4.89
CA SER A 162 -7.02 11.24 -3.43
C SER A 162 -5.76 10.55 -2.89
N THR A 163 -4.64 10.62 -3.62
CA THR A 163 -3.33 10.12 -3.19
C THR A 163 -2.47 11.21 -2.55
N THR A 164 -1.37 10.80 -1.92
CA THR A 164 -0.34 11.74 -1.44
C THR A 164 0.36 12.43 -2.60
N ALA A 165 0.48 11.78 -3.76
CA ALA A 165 1.04 12.37 -4.98
C ALA A 165 0.14 13.49 -5.52
N SER A 166 -1.20 13.31 -5.56
CA SER A 166 -2.15 14.36 -5.93
C SER A 166 -2.05 15.58 -4.98
N ALA A 167 -2.02 15.32 -3.67
CA ALA A 167 -1.87 16.39 -2.67
C ALA A 167 -0.54 17.14 -2.83
N PHE A 168 0.55 16.42 -3.07
CA PHE A 168 1.88 17.01 -3.28
C PHE A 168 1.94 17.90 -4.53
N LEU A 169 1.37 17.47 -5.66
CA LEU A 169 1.28 18.30 -6.86
C LEU A 169 0.45 19.55 -6.59
N ALA A 170 -0.71 19.42 -5.97
CA ALA A 170 -1.59 20.56 -5.67
C ALA A 170 -0.92 21.60 -4.74
N GLU A 171 -0.10 21.14 -3.79
CA GLU A 171 0.60 22.01 -2.84
C GLU A 171 1.80 22.72 -3.45
N HIS A 172 2.64 21.98 -4.18
CA HIS A 172 3.97 22.46 -4.56
C HIS A 172 4.10 22.87 -6.02
N PHE A 173 3.21 22.47 -6.94
CA PHE A 173 3.35 22.70 -8.36
C PHE A 173 2.33 23.70 -8.89
N LYS A 174 2.75 24.99 -9.00
CA LYS A 174 1.90 26.06 -9.53
C LYS A 174 2.14 26.22 -11.03
N GLY A 175 1.05 26.31 -11.81
CA GLY A 175 1.16 26.42 -13.27
C GLY A 175 1.37 25.10 -14.01
N VAL A 176 1.28 23.99 -13.31
CA VAL A 176 1.18 22.61 -13.85
C VAL A 176 -0.29 22.23 -13.88
N GLU A 177 -0.77 21.73 -15.01
CA GLU A 177 -2.12 21.12 -15.07
C GLU A 177 -2.07 19.73 -14.44
N VAL A 178 -2.80 19.51 -13.36
CA VAL A 178 -2.92 18.21 -12.71
C VAL A 178 -4.19 17.52 -13.21
N ARG A 179 -4.02 16.34 -13.83
CA ARG A 179 -5.14 15.51 -14.27
C ARG A 179 -5.26 14.27 -13.39
N GLU A 180 -6.39 14.18 -12.69
CA GLU A 180 -6.65 13.08 -11.78
C GLU A 180 -7.36 11.92 -12.47
N TYR A 181 -6.91 10.70 -12.19
CA TYR A 181 -7.43 9.44 -12.72
C TYR A 181 -7.91 8.53 -11.59
N LYS A 182 -8.85 7.66 -11.86
CA LYS A 182 -9.30 6.66 -10.87
C LYS A 182 -8.25 5.56 -10.67
N THR A 183 -7.56 5.17 -11.74
CA THR A 183 -6.52 4.14 -11.72
C THR A 183 -5.25 4.62 -12.42
N MET A 184 -4.11 3.97 -12.11
CA MET A 184 -2.85 4.24 -12.78
C MET A 184 -2.84 3.71 -14.22
N ASP A 185 -3.63 2.68 -14.53
CA ASP A 185 -3.80 2.17 -15.90
C ASP A 185 -4.42 3.23 -16.81
N GLU A 186 -5.45 3.95 -16.34
CA GLU A 186 -6.06 5.07 -17.09
C GLU A 186 -5.03 6.19 -17.36
N ALA A 187 -4.21 6.54 -16.36
CA ALA A 187 -3.15 7.54 -16.53
C ALA A 187 -2.10 7.07 -17.55
N SER A 188 -1.69 5.80 -17.49
CA SER A 188 -0.73 5.21 -18.43
C SER A 188 -1.23 5.21 -19.87
N LEU A 189 -2.52 4.93 -20.09
CA LEU A 189 -3.16 5.03 -21.42
C LEU A 189 -3.15 6.47 -21.95
N ASP A 190 -3.39 7.47 -21.11
CA ASP A 190 -3.37 8.87 -21.51
C ASP A 190 -1.94 9.36 -21.78
N LEU A 191 -0.94 8.89 -21.01
CA LEU A 191 0.47 9.15 -21.29
C LEU A 191 0.90 8.54 -22.63
N SER A 192 0.55 7.28 -22.87
CA SER A 192 0.84 6.59 -24.14
C SER A 192 0.22 7.29 -25.35
N ALA A 193 -0.96 7.88 -25.18
CA ALA A 193 -1.67 8.61 -26.22
C ALA A 193 -1.22 10.09 -26.36
N GLY A 194 -0.25 10.54 -25.58
CA GLY A 194 0.23 11.93 -25.59
C GLY A 194 -0.80 12.95 -25.07
N ARG A 195 -1.80 12.50 -24.29
CA ARG A 195 -2.81 13.38 -23.69
C ARG A 195 -2.38 13.98 -22.37
N ILE A 196 -1.33 13.45 -21.76
CA ILE A 196 -0.58 14.00 -20.62
C ILE A 196 0.93 13.88 -20.91
N ASP A 197 1.73 14.69 -20.24
CA ASP A 197 3.18 14.76 -20.46
C ASP A 197 3.97 13.87 -19.50
N ALA A 198 3.47 13.68 -18.29
CA ALA A 198 4.10 12.86 -17.26
C ALA A 198 3.06 12.28 -16.29
N ILE A 199 3.50 11.32 -15.49
CA ILE A 199 2.74 10.75 -14.36
C ILE A 199 3.60 10.89 -13.11
N LEU A 200 3.00 11.28 -11.97
CA LEU A 200 3.62 11.19 -10.64
C LEU A 200 2.96 10.07 -9.83
N ALA A 201 3.72 9.06 -9.44
CA ALA A 201 3.21 7.95 -8.62
C ALA A 201 4.33 7.24 -7.86
N ASN A 202 3.96 6.20 -7.10
CA ASN A 202 4.91 5.32 -6.45
C ASN A 202 5.87 4.70 -7.47
N VAL A 203 7.16 4.76 -7.18
CA VAL A 203 8.24 4.32 -8.09
C VAL A 203 8.08 2.86 -8.53
N THR A 204 7.66 1.97 -7.62
CA THR A 204 7.52 0.53 -7.93
C THR A 204 6.36 0.27 -8.90
N VAL A 205 5.30 1.06 -8.83
CA VAL A 205 4.15 0.99 -9.74
C VAL A 205 4.56 1.45 -11.14
N LEU A 206 5.28 2.57 -11.23
CA LEU A 206 5.79 3.08 -12.51
C LEU A 206 6.78 2.10 -13.15
N GLN A 207 7.69 1.51 -12.36
CA GLN A 207 8.61 0.48 -12.84
C GLN A 207 7.88 -0.77 -13.37
N ALA A 208 6.81 -1.19 -12.69
CA ALA A 208 5.99 -2.32 -13.15
C ALA A 208 5.28 -2.00 -14.48
N ALA A 209 4.73 -0.78 -14.62
CA ALA A 209 4.09 -0.32 -15.85
C ALA A 209 5.07 -0.27 -17.04
N ILE A 210 6.29 0.24 -16.80
CA ILE A 210 7.37 0.25 -17.81
C ILE A 210 7.75 -1.19 -18.21
N LYS A 211 7.97 -2.06 -17.22
CA LYS A 211 8.35 -3.46 -17.46
C LYS A 211 7.26 -4.25 -18.20
N ALA A 212 6.01 -3.94 -17.95
CA ALA A 212 4.87 -4.54 -18.65
C ALA A 212 4.68 -4.01 -20.08
N GLY A 213 5.43 -2.96 -20.48
CA GLY A 213 5.31 -2.35 -21.80
C GLY A 213 3.99 -1.62 -22.04
N GLN A 214 3.33 -1.17 -20.97
CA GLN A 214 2.05 -0.46 -21.06
C GLN A 214 2.14 0.84 -21.85
N THR A 215 3.32 1.47 -21.87
CA THR A 215 3.59 2.71 -22.59
C THR A 215 4.95 2.61 -23.28
N GLU A 216 4.96 2.65 -24.61
CA GLU A 216 6.19 2.57 -25.40
C GLU A 216 7.10 3.77 -25.13
N GLY A 217 8.39 3.52 -24.91
CA GLY A 217 9.38 4.57 -24.63
C GLY A 217 9.25 5.22 -23.25
N ALA A 218 8.40 4.68 -22.38
CA ALA A 218 8.26 5.21 -21.01
C ALA A 218 9.53 4.95 -20.20
N HIS A 219 9.92 5.95 -19.40
CA HIS A 219 11.03 5.87 -18.47
C HIS A 219 10.79 6.75 -17.24
N LEU A 220 11.48 6.41 -16.15
CA LEU A 220 11.46 7.25 -14.93
C LEU A 220 12.30 8.51 -15.15
N THR A 221 11.84 9.62 -14.55
CA THR A 221 12.52 10.91 -14.58
C THR A 221 12.30 11.69 -13.29
N GLY A 222 13.16 12.66 -12.99
CA GLY A 222 13.09 13.44 -11.77
C GLY A 222 13.61 12.71 -10.53
N PRO A 223 13.45 13.30 -9.33
CA PRO A 223 13.96 12.73 -8.10
C PRO A 223 13.09 11.62 -7.55
N LEU A 224 13.67 10.80 -6.67
CA LEU A 224 12.96 9.85 -5.83
C LEU A 224 12.51 10.58 -4.56
N PHE A 225 11.28 11.06 -4.57
CA PHE A 225 10.68 11.77 -3.43
C PHE A 225 10.33 10.82 -2.28
N SER A 226 10.74 11.18 -1.08
CA SER A 226 10.41 10.47 0.15
C SER A 226 10.14 11.44 1.31
N GLY A 227 9.83 10.92 2.49
CA GLY A 227 9.59 11.70 3.69
C GLY A 227 8.11 11.87 4.01
N LYS A 228 7.79 12.75 4.98
CA LYS A 228 6.45 12.88 5.58
C LYS A 228 5.33 13.22 4.60
N ALA A 229 5.64 13.89 3.49
CA ALA A 229 4.64 14.23 2.48
C ALA A 229 4.02 12.98 1.84
N PHE A 230 4.81 11.91 1.69
CA PHE A 230 4.34 10.65 1.14
C PHE A 230 4.03 9.60 2.20
N GLY A 231 4.66 9.73 3.39
CA GLY A 231 4.41 8.90 4.56
C GLY A 231 4.94 7.48 4.47
N GLU A 232 4.67 6.72 5.53
CA GLU A 232 4.87 5.27 5.58
C GLU A 232 3.57 4.57 5.22
N ILE A 233 3.67 3.36 4.69
CA ILE A 233 2.53 2.57 4.23
C ILE A 233 2.12 1.60 5.34
N ALA A 234 0.83 1.59 5.68
CA ALA A 234 0.28 0.77 6.76
C ALA A 234 -1.13 0.26 6.44
N ILE A 235 -1.58 -0.72 7.22
CA ILE A 235 -2.94 -1.24 7.15
C ILE A 235 -3.88 -0.22 7.80
N GLY A 236 -4.87 0.27 7.03
CA GLY A 236 -5.95 1.11 7.55
C GLY A 236 -7.01 0.29 8.27
N LEU A 237 -7.52 0.77 9.40
CA LEU A 237 -8.56 0.10 10.19
C LEU A 237 -9.46 1.12 10.87
N ARG A 238 -10.65 0.70 11.36
CA ARG A 238 -11.49 1.60 12.13
C ARG A 238 -10.83 1.96 13.45
N LYS A 239 -11.07 3.19 13.94
CA LYS A 239 -10.49 3.68 15.20
C LYS A 239 -11.07 2.99 16.44
N ASP A 240 -12.27 2.47 16.34
CA ASP A 240 -12.99 1.77 17.39
C ASP A 240 -12.67 0.27 17.51
N ASP A 241 -11.65 -0.20 16.76
CA ASP A 241 -11.20 -1.59 16.82
C ASP A 241 -9.72 -1.71 17.26
N PRO A 242 -9.39 -1.35 18.50
CA PRO A 242 -8.03 -1.46 19.01
C PRO A 242 -7.55 -2.92 19.15
N ALA A 243 -8.48 -3.86 19.29
CA ALA A 243 -8.14 -5.29 19.38
C ALA A 243 -7.59 -5.80 18.05
N LEU A 244 -8.23 -5.49 16.93
CA LEU A 244 -7.74 -5.83 15.60
C LEU A 244 -6.38 -5.16 15.34
N LYS A 245 -6.25 -3.87 15.67
CA LYS A 245 -4.97 -3.16 15.54
C LYS A 245 -3.84 -3.90 16.28
N THR A 246 -4.05 -4.24 17.54
CA THR A 246 -3.02 -4.93 18.36
C THR A 246 -2.61 -6.27 17.73
N ARG A 247 -3.56 -7.03 17.19
CA ARG A 247 -3.28 -8.30 16.52
C ARG A 247 -2.50 -8.12 15.24
N LEU A 248 -2.88 -7.16 14.38
CA LEU A 248 -2.17 -6.85 13.14
C LEU A 248 -0.76 -6.35 13.41
N ASP A 249 -0.58 -5.46 14.38
CA ASP A 249 0.74 -4.96 14.78
C ASP A 249 1.66 -6.08 15.27
N ALA A 250 1.15 -7.00 16.10
CA ALA A 250 1.90 -8.16 16.57
C ALA A 250 2.29 -9.09 15.42
N GLY A 251 1.37 -9.32 14.47
CA GLY A 251 1.61 -10.12 13.27
C GLY A 251 2.68 -9.50 12.37
N LEU A 252 2.56 -8.21 12.03
CA LEU A 252 3.54 -7.49 11.21
C LEU A 252 4.93 -7.49 11.86
N LYS A 253 5.00 -7.27 13.19
CA LYS A 253 6.26 -7.36 13.94
C LYS A 253 6.89 -8.74 13.84
N ALA A 254 6.11 -9.81 13.93
CA ALA A 254 6.61 -11.17 13.80
C ALA A 254 7.15 -11.44 12.38
N LEU A 255 6.39 -11.06 11.33
CA LEU A 255 6.82 -11.20 9.93
C LEU A 255 8.08 -10.40 9.60
N SER A 256 8.25 -9.23 10.22
CA SER A 256 9.48 -8.44 10.10
C SER A 256 10.65 -9.11 10.81
N ALA A 257 10.43 -9.62 12.03
CA ALA A 257 11.48 -10.19 12.86
C ALA A 257 12.04 -11.53 12.30
N ASP A 258 11.19 -12.33 11.65
CA ASP A 258 11.60 -13.62 11.08
C ASP A 258 12.01 -13.53 9.59
N GLY A 259 11.98 -12.33 9.00
CA GLY A 259 12.45 -12.06 7.64
C GLY A 259 11.43 -12.33 6.54
N ARG A 260 10.22 -12.80 6.84
CA ARG A 260 9.18 -13.04 5.81
C ARG A 260 8.76 -11.77 5.10
N LEU A 261 8.62 -10.65 5.81
CA LEU A 261 8.29 -9.36 5.20
C LEU A 261 9.35 -8.94 4.17
N LYS A 262 10.63 -9.08 4.51
CA LYS A 262 11.74 -8.82 3.59
C LYS A 262 11.71 -9.76 2.38
N ALA A 263 11.53 -11.06 2.59
CA ALA A 263 11.46 -12.04 1.49
C ALA A 263 10.31 -11.74 0.51
N LEU A 264 9.13 -11.34 1.01
CA LEU A 264 8.02 -10.89 0.18
C LEU A 264 8.37 -9.61 -0.60
N SER A 265 9.01 -8.65 0.06
CA SER A 265 9.48 -7.42 -0.57
C SER A 265 10.44 -7.71 -1.73
N GLU A 266 11.46 -8.53 -1.50
CA GLU A 266 12.43 -8.93 -2.52
C GLU A 266 11.78 -9.71 -3.67
N LYS A 267 10.81 -10.58 -3.38
CA LYS A 267 10.04 -11.31 -4.39
C LYS A 267 9.33 -10.39 -5.37
N TRP A 268 8.65 -9.36 -4.86
CA TRP A 268 7.77 -8.52 -5.67
C TRP A 268 8.44 -7.29 -6.25
N PHE A 269 9.40 -6.71 -5.54
CA PHE A 269 10.04 -5.44 -5.93
C PHE A 269 11.52 -5.61 -6.31
N GLY A 270 12.16 -6.73 -5.92
CA GLY A 270 13.58 -6.97 -6.14
C GLY A 270 14.49 -6.33 -5.07
N PHE A 271 13.92 -5.63 -4.09
CA PHE A 271 14.62 -4.99 -2.98
C PHE A 271 13.71 -4.86 -1.75
N ASP A 272 14.30 -4.56 -0.59
CA ASP A 272 13.57 -4.41 0.66
C ASP A 272 12.92 -3.01 0.75
N ILE A 273 11.57 -2.96 0.82
CA ILE A 273 10.78 -1.73 0.98
C ILE A 273 10.31 -1.50 2.41
N SER A 274 10.72 -2.34 3.37
CA SER A 274 10.30 -2.20 4.77
C SER A 274 10.84 -0.89 5.38
N PRO A 275 10.24 -0.36 6.44
CA PRO A 275 10.68 0.90 7.07
C PRO A 275 12.13 0.90 7.54
N ASN A 276 12.70 -0.28 7.80
CA ASN A 276 14.09 -0.46 8.23
C ASN A 276 15.01 -1.01 7.12
N GLY A 277 14.49 -1.31 5.95
CA GLY A 277 15.22 -2.00 4.86
C GLY A 277 16.00 -1.08 3.91
N GLY A 278 15.84 0.22 4.02
CA GLY A 278 16.43 1.22 3.12
C GLY A 278 17.50 2.12 3.76
N GLN A 279 18.14 1.69 4.85
CA GLN A 279 19.28 2.41 5.46
C GLN A 279 20.60 1.84 5.01
#